data_adcfe56793bfaee3e1f32aee7efe0376
#
_entry.id   adcfe56793bfaee3e1f32aee7efe0376
#
_cell.length_a   1.000
_cell.length_b   1.000
_cell.length_c   1.000
_cell.angle_alpha   90.00
_cell.angle_beta   90.00
_cell.angle_gamma   90.00
#
_symmetry.space_group_name_H-M   'P 1'
#
loop_
_entity.id
_entity.type
_entity.pdbx_description
1 polymer ?
#
loop_
_entity_poly.entity_id
_entity_poly.type
_entity_poly.pdbx_seq_one_letter_code
_entity_poly.pdbx_strand_id
1 'polypeptide(L)'
;MGHRLAFMEQLHDVVLVVDFGAQYAQLIARRVREANVYSEIVPHNMPVRDMLAKEPAAIILSGGPASVYAEGAPSVDPALFNAGVPVLGICYGFQAMAQALGGQVAHTGASEYGRTSLCITSAGQLLSRIPHTISVWMSHGDSVSRAPEGFSTLARTAGAPVAAFEDVERRLVGVQWHPEVHHTESGQTVLEHFLFDIAGCRPDWNASSIVGDQIAQIRGQVGDRRVICGLSGGVDSAVAAALVQRAVGDQLTCVFVDHGLLRQGEAEQVKNDFVAATGADLVVADESQRFLDALSGVTDPETKRKIIGREFIRTFEDVAKRLNADQPIDFLVQ
;
A
#
# COMPACT_ATOMS: atom_id res chain seq x y z
N MET A 1 9.01 -29.40 13.58
CA MET A 1 9.23 -29.56 12.13
C MET A 1 8.95 -28.21 11.50
N GLY A 2 10.01 -27.44 11.19
CA GLY A 2 9.85 -26.09 10.67
C GLY A 2 9.53 -26.14 9.19
N HIS A 3 8.39 -25.58 8.82
CA HIS A 3 8.13 -25.26 7.42
C HIS A 3 9.08 -24.13 6.98
N ARG A 4 10.07 -24.48 6.17
CA ARG A 4 10.77 -23.51 5.31
C ARG A 4 9.69 -22.87 4.43
N LEU A 5 9.34 -21.64 4.74
CA LEU A 5 8.72 -20.76 3.74
C LEU A 5 9.74 -20.67 2.59
N ALA A 6 9.41 -21.27 1.45
CA ALA A 6 10.15 -21.06 0.23
C ALA A 6 10.18 -19.54 0.02
N PHE A 7 11.36 -18.98 -0.13
CA PHE A 7 11.57 -17.60 -0.60
C PHE A 7 10.80 -17.48 -1.91
N MET A 8 9.66 -16.80 -1.87
CA MET A 8 9.02 -16.32 -3.09
C MET A 8 9.98 -15.25 -3.64
N GLU A 9 10.48 -15.44 -4.83
CA GLU A 9 11.17 -14.38 -5.57
C GLU A 9 10.29 -13.13 -5.49
N GLN A 10 10.87 -12.02 -5.04
CA GLN A 10 10.18 -10.75 -4.95
C GLN A 10 9.92 -10.28 -6.38
N LEU A 11 8.66 -10.40 -6.82
CA LEU A 11 8.26 -10.15 -8.21
C LEU A 11 8.45 -8.67 -8.59
N HIS A 12 8.40 -7.76 -7.62
CA HIS A 12 8.52 -6.31 -7.79
C HIS A 12 9.51 -5.69 -6.83
N ASP A 13 10.11 -4.58 -7.25
CA ASP A 13 10.92 -3.76 -6.38
C ASP A 13 10.04 -3.12 -5.29
N VAL A 14 10.43 -3.29 -4.02
CA VAL A 14 9.66 -2.78 -2.87
C VAL A 14 10.27 -1.48 -2.38
N VAL A 15 9.44 -0.45 -2.25
CA VAL A 15 9.80 0.81 -1.59
C VAL A 15 9.16 0.85 -0.21
N LEU A 16 9.96 0.93 0.84
CA LEU A 16 9.45 1.11 2.19
C LEU A 16 9.23 2.59 2.49
N VAL A 17 8.03 2.93 2.94
CA VAL A 17 7.70 4.27 3.44
C VAL A 17 7.65 4.19 4.97
N VAL A 18 8.62 4.81 5.62
CA VAL A 18 8.71 4.86 7.08
C VAL A 18 7.79 5.96 7.59
N ASP A 19 6.82 5.59 8.41
CA ASP A 19 5.80 6.50 8.94
C ASP A 19 6.24 7.09 10.29
N PHE A 20 6.51 8.38 10.32
CA PHE A 20 6.82 9.16 11.53
C PHE A 20 5.59 9.75 12.22
N GLY A 21 4.38 9.33 11.81
CA GLY A 21 3.12 9.73 12.44
C GLY A 21 2.46 10.98 11.84
N ALA A 22 2.88 11.43 10.65
CA ALA A 22 2.19 12.48 9.91
C ALA A 22 1.14 11.90 8.96
N GLN A 23 0.17 12.74 8.54
CA GLN A 23 -0.93 12.33 7.65
C GLN A 23 -0.47 11.88 6.25
N TYR A 24 0.79 12.13 5.86
CA TYR A 24 1.24 12.02 4.48
C TYR A 24 1.96 10.72 4.11
N ALA A 25 2.27 9.82 5.05
CA ALA A 25 2.87 8.53 4.73
C ALA A 25 2.04 7.72 3.73
N GLN A 26 0.71 7.71 3.89
CA GLN A 26 -0.23 7.09 2.95
C GLN A 26 -0.19 7.75 1.56
N LEU A 27 -0.07 9.08 1.53
CA LEU A 27 0.00 9.82 0.28
C LEU A 27 1.32 9.57 -0.45
N ILE A 28 2.45 9.49 0.28
CA ILE A 28 3.75 9.12 -0.28
C ILE A 28 3.67 7.71 -0.90
N ALA A 29 3.15 6.73 -0.15
CA ALA A 29 2.98 5.37 -0.66
C ALA A 29 2.09 5.32 -1.91
N ARG A 30 1.03 6.12 -1.95
CA ARG A 30 0.16 6.27 -3.12
C ARG A 30 0.93 6.85 -4.32
N ARG A 31 1.74 7.90 -4.13
CA ARG A 31 2.55 8.51 -5.20
C ARG A 31 3.58 7.55 -5.78
N VAL A 32 4.19 6.72 -4.95
CA VAL A 32 5.08 5.63 -5.39
C VAL A 32 4.32 4.63 -6.28
N ARG A 33 3.11 4.24 -5.87
CA ARG A 33 2.25 3.34 -6.65
C ARG A 33 1.74 3.97 -7.94
N GLU A 34 1.47 5.27 -7.95
CA GLU A 34 1.12 6.02 -9.18
C GLU A 34 2.30 6.05 -10.18
N ALA A 35 3.55 5.92 -9.69
CA ALA A 35 4.73 5.69 -10.52
C ALA A 35 4.94 4.21 -10.91
N ASN A 36 3.95 3.34 -10.69
CA ASN A 36 3.99 1.90 -10.96
C ASN A 36 5.09 1.15 -10.19
N VAL A 37 5.45 1.60 -9.00
CA VAL A 37 6.38 0.91 -8.08
C VAL A 37 5.61 0.45 -6.85
N TYR A 38 5.88 -0.77 -6.37
CA TYR A 38 5.22 -1.28 -5.17
C TYR A 38 5.76 -0.59 -3.92
N SER A 39 4.88 -0.31 -2.95
CA SER A 39 5.26 0.33 -1.69
C SER A 39 4.57 -0.29 -0.48
N GLU A 40 5.28 -0.37 0.62
CA GLU A 40 4.77 -0.76 1.93
C GLU A 40 5.02 0.35 2.95
N ILE A 41 4.05 0.58 3.84
CA ILE A 41 4.22 1.51 4.97
C ILE A 41 4.67 0.69 6.17
N VAL A 42 5.75 1.17 6.81
CA VAL A 42 6.31 0.56 8.01
C VAL A 42 6.41 1.60 9.13
N PRO A 43 6.21 1.21 10.40
CA PRO A 43 6.32 2.16 11.52
C PRO A 43 7.78 2.58 11.74
N HIS A 44 7.99 3.82 12.19
CA HIS A 44 9.34 4.39 12.43
C HIS A 44 10.18 3.61 13.44
N ASN A 45 9.54 2.86 14.34
CA ASN A 45 10.22 2.04 15.34
C ASN A 45 10.54 0.61 14.87
N MET A 46 10.30 0.28 13.59
CA MET A 46 10.74 -1.00 13.03
C MET A 46 12.26 -1.06 13.02
N PRO A 47 12.89 -2.13 13.58
CA PRO A 47 14.34 -2.29 13.54
C PRO A 47 14.87 -2.30 12.10
N VAL A 48 16.03 -1.67 11.87
CA VAL A 48 16.67 -1.61 10.54
C VAL A 48 16.85 -2.99 9.93
N ARG A 49 17.28 -4.00 10.72
CA ARG A 49 17.42 -5.39 10.24
C ARG A 49 16.12 -5.96 9.68
N ASP A 50 14.96 -5.59 10.28
CA ASP A 50 13.66 -6.10 9.87
C ASP A 50 13.15 -5.36 8.62
N MET A 51 13.54 -4.07 8.45
CA MET A 51 13.35 -3.35 7.19
C MET A 51 14.17 -3.97 6.06
N LEU A 52 15.45 -4.25 6.32
CA LEU A 52 16.37 -4.85 5.34
C LEU A 52 16.02 -6.30 4.99
N ALA A 53 15.41 -7.05 5.91
CA ALA A 53 14.90 -8.39 5.65
C ALA A 53 13.73 -8.42 4.63
N LYS A 54 13.15 -7.26 4.33
CA LYS A 54 12.17 -7.08 3.24
C LYS A 54 12.84 -6.79 1.88
N GLU A 55 14.17 -6.78 1.83
CA GLU A 55 14.98 -6.51 0.62
C GLU A 55 14.51 -5.27 -0.15
N PRO A 56 14.35 -4.10 0.50
CA PRO A 56 13.81 -2.92 -0.16
C PRO A 56 14.76 -2.38 -1.23
N ALA A 57 14.22 -2.04 -2.40
CA ALA A 57 14.94 -1.33 -3.45
C ALA A 57 15.22 0.13 -3.05
N ALA A 58 14.34 0.73 -2.23
CA ALA A 58 14.51 2.07 -1.69
C ALA A 58 13.70 2.26 -0.39
N ILE A 59 14.08 3.30 0.38
CA ILE A 59 13.38 3.69 1.60
C ILE A 59 13.05 5.18 1.53
N ILE A 60 11.81 5.55 1.88
CA ILE A 60 11.37 6.95 1.99
C ILE A 60 11.01 7.22 3.45
N LEU A 61 11.66 8.20 4.05
CA LEU A 61 11.37 8.71 5.40
C LEU A 61 10.33 9.81 5.29
N SER A 62 9.15 9.62 5.85
CA SER A 62 8.02 10.55 5.73
C SER A 62 8.20 11.81 6.56
N GLY A 63 7.27 12.76 6.42
CA GLY A 63 7.09 13.85 7.37
C GLY A 63 6.66 13.35 8.76
N GLY A 64 6.77 14.22 9.77
CA GLY A 64 6.35 13.97 11.14
C GLY A 64 5.67 15.18 11.77
N PRO A 65 4.88 14.99 12.85
CA PRO A 65 4.10 16.07 13.46
C PRO A 65 4.91 16.96 14.41
N ALA A 66 6.14 16.55 14.78
CA ALA A 66 6.93 17.18 15.83
C ALA A 66 8.25 17.76 15.30
N SER A 67 8.89 18.59 16.11
CA SER A 67 10.30 18.96 15.91
C SER A 67 11.20 17.77 16.21
N VAL A 68 12.30 17.62 15.48
CA VAL A 68 13.33 16.60 15.76
C VAL A 68 13.98 16.78 17.14
N TYR A 69 13.78 17.92 17.80
CA TYR A 69 14.24 18.24 19.16
C TYR A 69 13.20 18.00 20.25
N ALA A 70 11.96 17.69 19.88
CA ALA A 70 10.95 17.42 20.89
C ALA A 70 11.30 16.20 21.73
N GLU A 71 10.97 16.23 23.03
CA GLU A 71 11.15 15.08 23.90
C GLU A 71 10.36 13.88 23.37
N GLY A 72 11.02 12.74 23.20
CA GLY A 72 10.40 11.55 22.61
C GLY A 72 10.21 11.61 21.08
N ALA A 73 10.79 12.60 20.40
CA ALA A 73 10.73 12.67 18.95
C ALA A 73 11.30 11.39 18.30
N PRO A 74 10.66 10.85 17.27
CA PRO A 74 11.14 9.67 16.55
C PRO A 74 12.53 9.91 15.98
N SER A 75 13.49 9.03 16.27
CA SER A 75 14.84 9.08 15.72
C SER A 75 15.02 8.05 14.61
N VAL A 76 15.98 8.27 13.74
CA VAL A 76 16.41 7.31 12.73
C VAL A 76 17.73 6.67 13.18
N ASP A 77 17.78 5.33 13.16
CA ASP A 77 19.04 4.61 13.43
C ASP A 77 20.03 4.90 12.28
N PRO A 78 21.22 5.46 12.58
CA PRO A 78 22.23 5.75 11.56
C PRO A 78 22.69 4.52 10.75
N ALA A 79 22.49 3.31 11.27
CA ALA A 79 22.77 2.07 10.54
C ALA A 79 21.99 1.96 9.23
N LEU A 80 20.81 2.59 9.15
CA LEU A 80 19.99 2.65 7.93
C LEU A 80 20.78 3.27 6.77
N PHE A 81 21.50 4.35 7.02
CA PHE A 81 22.24 5.11 5.99
C PHE A 81 23.55 4.43 5.57
N ASN A 82 23.94 3.37 6.24
CA ASN A 82 25.11 2.54 5.90
C ASN A 82 24.72 1.20 5.27
N ALA A 83 23.43 0.95 5.09
CA ALA A 83 22.91 -0.31 4.56
C ALA A 83 23.05 -0.47 3.04
N GLY A 84 23.49 0.57 2.33
CA GLY A 84 23.62 0.56 0.86
C GLY A 84 22.30 0.65 0.10
N VAL A 85 21.18 0.86 0.81
CA VAL A 85 19.85 1.09 0.21
C VAL A 85 19.66 2.59 -0.03
N PRO A 86 19.16 3.02 -1.21
CA PRO A 86 18.82 4.43 -1.46
C PRO A 86 17.77 4.95 -0.46
N VAL A 87 17.98 6.16 0.07
CA VAL A 87 17.07 6.78 1.04
C VAL A 87 16.69 8.19 0.62
N LEU A 88 15.38 8.49 0.61
CA LEU A 88 14.83 9.84 0.48
C LEU A 88 14.23 10.29 1.80
N GLY A 89 14.70 11.41 2.36
CA GLY A 89 14.07 12.08 3.50
C GLY A 89 13.12 13.19 3.05
N ILE A 90 11.90 13.22 3.59
CA ILE A 90 10.89 14.25 3.31
C ILE A 90 10.56 14.98 4.61
N CYS A 91 10.68 16.30 4.63
CA CYS A 91 10.34 17.20 5.73
C CYS A 91 10.97 16.75 7.07
N TYR A 92 10.22 16.11 7.97
CA TYR A 92 10.76 15.54 9.21
C TYR A 92 11.83 14.50 8.93
N GLY A 93 11.59 13.56 8.00
CA GLY A 93 12.56 12.54 7.62
C GLY A 93 13.86 13.11 7.04
N PHE A 94 13.80 14.25 6.35
CA PHE A 94 14.95 15.00 5.89
C PHE A 94 15.75 15.59 7.06
N GLN A 95 15.08 16.20 8.03
CA GLN A 95 15.72 16.75 9.23
C GLN A 95 16.34 15.65 10.11
N ALA A 96 15.61 14.54 10.31
CA ALA A 96 16.11 13.39 11.06
C ALA A 96 17.34 12.75 10.40
N MET A 97 17.34 12.65 9.06
CA MET A 97 18.52 12.20 8.29
C MET A 97 19.67 13.17 8.46
N ALA A 98 19.46 14.48 8.34
CA ALA A 98 20.50 15.47 8.53
C ALA A 98 21.14 15.38 9.92
N GLN A 99 20.33 15.26 10.98
CA GLN A 99 20.78 15.11 12.35
C GLN A 99 21.57 13.82 12.58
N ALA A 100 21.06 12.68 12.09
CA ALA A 100 21.71 11.38 12.24
C ALA A 100 23.08 11.30 11.53
N LEU A 101 23.28 12.09 10.49
CA LEU A 101 24.51 12.15 9.69
C LEU A 101 25.45 13.32 10.06
N GLY A 102 25.18 14.02 11.17
CA GLY A 102 26.04 15.09 11.68
C GLY A 102 25.85 16.47 11.03
N GLY A 103 24.77 16.64 10.30
CA GLY A 103 24.27 17.95 9.87
C GLY A 103 23.68 18.74 11.04
N GLN A 104 23.19 19.93 10.77
CA GLN A 104 22.57 20.77 11.79
C GLN A 104 21.14 21.13 11.37
N VAL A 105 20.22 20.89 12.28
CA VAL A 105 18.85 21.40 12.23
C VAL A 105 18.76 22.56 13.21
N ALA A 106 18.05 23.62 12.91
CA ALA A 106 17.90 24.76 13.79
C ALA A 106 16.55 25.43 13.58
N HIS A 107 16.10 26.12 14.63
CA HIS A 107 15.00 27.05 14.50
C HIS A 107 15.55 28.35 13.88
N THR A 108 15.31 28.54 12.59
CA THR A 108 15.88 29.67 11.83
C THR A 108 15.14 31.00 12.04
N GLY A 109 14.07 31.00 12.87
CA GLY A 109 13.21 32.14 13.14
C GLY A 109 12.22 32.46 12.02
N ALA A 110 12.29 31.73 10.90
CA ALA A 110 11.36 31.86 9.77
C ALA A 110 10.70 30.48 9.53
N SER A 111 9.54 30.28 10.15
CA SER A 111 8.71 29.11 9.86
C SER A 111 8.04 29.27 8.50
N GLU A 112 7.97 28.19 7.73
CA GLU A 112 7.34 28.19 6.41
C GLU A 112 6.16 27.20 6.40
N TYR A 113 4.94 27.75 6.16
CA TYR A 113 3.70 27.00 6.05
C TYR A 113 2.96 27.41 4.80
N GLY A 114 2.66 26.43 3.94
CA GLY A 114 1.98 26.67 2.67
C GLY A 114 2.91 26.84 1.47
N ARG A 115 2.45 27.56 0.47
CA ARG A 115 3.21 27.79 -0.77
C ARG A 115 4.43 28.66 -0.55
N THR A 116 5.59 28.15 -0.92
CA THR A 116 6.88 28.82 -0.79
C THR A 116 7.65 28.72 -2.09
N SER A 117 8.35 29.80 -2.46
CA SER A 117 9.24 29.80 -3.63
C SER A 117 10.55 29.10 -3.29
N LEU A 118 10.86 28.01 -4.00
CA LEU A 118 12.11 27.26 -3.91
C LEU A 118 13.07 27.72 -5.00
N CYS A 119 14.30 28.05 -4.61
CA CYS A 119 15.39 28.36 -5.54
C CYS A 119 16.35 27.17 -5.61
N ILE A 120 16.45 26.53 -6.77
CA ILE A 120 17.39 25.43 -7.04
C ILE A 120 18.74 26.05 -7.35
N THR A 121 19.75 25.75 -6.54
CA THR A 121 21.12 26.25 -6.68
C THR A 121 22.02 25.27 -7.43
N SER A 122 21.69 23.98 -7.35
CA SER A 122 22.33 22.91 -8.11
C SER A 122 21.26 21.85 -8.42
N ALA A 123 21.18 21.38 -9.64
CA ALA A 123 20.18 20.39 -10.01
C ALA A 123 20.45 19.01 -9.40
N GLY A 124 21.72 18.61 -9.31
CA GLY A 124 22.09 17.26 -8.91
C GLY A 124 21.38 16.18 -9.73
N GLN A 125 21.23 15.01 -9.14
CA GLN A 125 20.40 13.93 -9.70
C GLN A 125 18.92 14.15 -9.35
N LEU A 126 18.63 14.47 -8.08
CA LEU A 126 17.26 14.56 -7.56
C LEU A 126 16.42 15.66 -8.26
N LEU A 127 17.00 16.81 -8.54
CA LEU A 127 16.31 17.98 -9.11
C LEU A 127 16.66 18.20 -10.59
N SER A 128 17.18 17.17 -11.26
CA SER A 128 17.49 17.24 -12.70
C SER A 128 16.23 17.60 -13.50
N ARG A 129 16.36 18.46 -14.51
CA ARG A 129 15.26 18.91 -15.38
C ARG A 129 14.11 19.64 -14.67
N ILE A 130 14.26 19.98 -13.38
CA ILE A 130 13.31 20.83 -12.67
C ILE A 130 13.68 22.31 -12.94
N PRO A 131 12.70 23.20 -13.18
CA PRO A 131 12.97 24.64 -13.37
C PRO A 131 13.71 25.24 -12.18
N HIS A 132 14.59 26.21 -12.43
CA HIS A 132 15.41 26.86 -11.40
C HIS A 132 14.60 27.42 -10.21
N THR A 133 13.36 27.84 -10.45
CA THR A 133 12.45 28.31 -9.40
C THR A 133 11.11 27.64 -9.59
N ILE A 134 10.60 27.01 -8.51
CA ILE A 134 9.28 26.38 -8.47
C ILE A 134 8.56 26.74 -7.18
N SER A 135 7.24 26.58 -7.15
CA SER A 135 6.42 26.71 -5.96
C SER A 135 6.27 25.35 -5.29
N VAL A 136 6.65 25.26 -4.02
CA VAL A 136 6.56 24.03 -3.23
C VAL A 136 5.71 24.23 -1.99
N TRP A 137 5.20 23.13 -1.42
CA TRP A 137 4.44 23.15 -0.18
C TRP A 137 5.36 22.87 1.00
N MET A 138 5.49 23.87 1.88
CA MET A 138 6.25 23.78 3.12
C MET A 138 5.33 23.60 4.32
N SER A 139 5.82 22.89 5.35
CA SER A 139 5.12 22.72 6.64
C SER A 139 6.16 22.44 7.74
N HIS A 140 6.96 23.46 8.11
CA HIS A 140 8.02 23.30 9.10
C HIS A 140 8.29 24.56 9.93
N GLY A 141 8.67 24.34 11.19
CA GLY A 141 9.19 25.39 12.08
C GLY A 141 10.72 25.35 12.20
N ASP A 142 11.29 24.15 12.12
CA ASP A 142 12.74 23.91 12.11
C ASP A 142 13.21 23.62 10.68
N SER A 143 14.45 23.94 10.35
CA SER A 143 15.03 23.65 9.04
C SER A 143 16.50 23.21 9.16
N VAL A 144 16.99 22.51 8.14
CA VAL A 144 18.40 22.16 8.06
C VAL A 144 19.19 23.45 7.79
N SER A 145 20.04 23.84 8.73
CA SER A 145 20.91 25.01 8.62
C SER A 145 22.27 24.68 8.02
N ARG A 146 22.72 23.42 8.15
CA ARG A 146 23.95 22.91 7.55
C ARG A 146 23.77 21.44 7.14
N ALA A 147 24.03 21.14 5.87
CA ALA A 147 24.03 19.78 5.36
C ALA A 147 25.11 18.93 6.05
N PRO A 148 24.94 17.60 6.14
CA PRO A 148 26.00 16.70 6.60
C PRO A 148 27.25 16.80 5.71
N GLU A 149 28.41 16.39 6.25
CA GLU A 149 29.65 16.35 5.48
C GLU A 149 29.54 15.39 4.29
N GLY A 150 30.04 15.81 3.13
CA GLY A 150 29.97 15.06 1.88
C GLY A 150 28.69 15.28 1.07
N PHE A 151 27.68 15.96 1.64
CA PHE A 151 26.44 16.26 0.91
C PHE A 151 26.52 17.56 0.14
N SER A 152 25.99 17.56 -1.08
CA SER A 152 25.78 18.74 -1.90
C SER A 152 24.42 19.37 -1.60
N THR A 153 24.40 20.68 -1.30
CA THR A 153 23.13 21.42 -1.17
C THR A 153 22.57 21.73 -2.55
N LEU A 154 21.32 21.37 -2.78
CA LEU A 154 20.65 21.50 -4.09
C LEU A 154 19.72 22.70 -4.18
N ALA A 155 19.06 23.06 -3.08
CA ALA A 155 18.06 24.12 -3.10
C ALA A 155 17.97 24.85 -1.76
N ARG A 156 17.36 26.04 -1.79
CA ARG A 156 17.10 26.90 -0.63
C ARG A 156 15.80 27.66 -0.77
N THR A 157 15.27 28.10 0.37
CA THR A 157 14.19 29.10 0.46
C THR A 157 14.62 30.26 1.36
N ALA A 158 13.71 31.18 1.63
CA ALA A 158 13.96 32.25 2.58
C ALA A 158 14.12 31.75 4.04
N GLY A 159 13.36 30.70 4.41
CA GLY A 159 13.36 30.12 5.77
C GLY A 159 14.21 28.86 5.90
N ALA A 160 14.61 28.23 4.80
CA ALA A 160 15.42 27.01 4.80
C ALA A 160 16.70 27.21 3.97
N PRO A 161 17.86 27.50 4.61
CA PRO A 161 19.15 27.65 3.93
C PRO A 161 19.57 26.40 3.15
N VAL A 162 19.20 25.22 3.65
CA VAL A 162 19.34 23.93 3.00
C VAL A 162 17.94 23.34 2.88
N ALA A 163 17.30 23.54 1.73
CA ALA A 163 15.96 22.98 1.47
C ALA A 163 16.03 21.62 0.76
N ALA A 164 17.15 21.28 0.12
CA ALA A 164 17.43 19.94 -0.39
C ALA A 164 18.93 19.67 -0.38
N PHE A 165 19.28 18.41 -0.22
CA PHE A 165 20.65 17.93 -0.35
C PHE A 165 20.71 16.53 -0.99
N GLU A 166 21.90 16.16 -1.50
CA GLU A 166 22.17 14.80 -1.94
C GLU A 166 23.62 14.36 -1.64
N ASP A 167 23.77 13.05 -1.42
CA ASP A 167 25.02 12.33 -1.51
C ASP A 167 24.87 11.25 -2.59
N VAL A 168 25.46 11.49 -3.74
CA VAL A 168 25.31 10.63 -4.93
C VAL A 168 25.94 9.26 -4.70
N GLU A 169 27.07 9.17 -4.02
CA GLU A 169 27.79 7.91 -3.81
C GLU A 169 27.00 6.97 -2.92
N ARG A 170 26.41 7.49 -1.83
CA ARG A 170 25.59 6.71 -0.91
C ARG A 170 24.14 6.62 -1.33
N ARG A 171 23.72 7.33 -2.36
CA ARG A 171 22.32 7.44 -2.84
C ARG A 171 21.38 7.91 -1.73
N LEU A 172 21.83 8.90 -0.95
CA LEU A 172 21.06 9.53 0.11
C LEU A 172 20.63 10.92 -0.33
N VAL A 173 19.34 11.17 -0.34
CA VAL A 173 18.77 12.44 -0.79
C VAL A 173 17.69 12.92 0.17
N GLY A 174 17.42 14.23 0.18
CA GLY A 174 16.37 14.73 1.02
C GLY A 174 15.88 16.11 0.61
N VAL A 175 14.61 16.37 0.98
CA VAL A 175 13.89 17.63 0.68
C VAL A 175 13.13 18.10 1.91
N GLN A 176 13.13 19.42 2.16
CA GLN A 176 12.40 20.03 3.27
C GLN A 176 10.90 20.15 2.98
N TRP A 177 10.52 20.25 1.72
CA TRP A 177 9.12 20.38 1.29
C TRP A 177 8.43 19.02 1.13
N HIS A 178 7.13 19.05 0.84
CA HIS A 178 6.31 17.88 0.58
C HIS A 178 6.10 17.67 -0.93
N PRO A 179 6.89 16.81 -1.61
CA PRO A 179 6.72 16.52 -3.03
C PRO A 179 5.45 15.72 -3.32
N GLU A 180 4.92 15.00 -2.34
CA GLU A 180 3.75 14.14 -2.47
C GLU A 180 2.44 14.90 -2.60
N VAL A 181 2.37 16.16 -2.13
CA VAL A 181 1.13 16.93 -2.14
C VAL A 181 0.91 17.63 -3.49
N HIS A 182 -0.36 17.75 -3.87
CA HIS A 182 -0.78 18.35 -5.15
C HIS A 182 -0.32 19.81 -5.33
N HIS A 183 -0.10 20.54 -4.24
CA HIS A 183 0.29 21.96 -4.27
C HIS A 183 1.78 22.19 -4.60
N THR A 184 2.58 21.14 -4.63
CA THR A 184 4.00 21.21 -5.02
C THR A 184 4.14 21.02 -6.52
N GLU A 185 4.68 22.05 -7.20
CA GLU A 185 5.03 21.96 -8.62
C GLU A 185 6.13 20.92 -8.83
N SER A 186 5.98 20.08 -9.85
CA SER A 186 6.92 19.00 -10.19
C SER A 186 7.18 17.98 -9.09
N GLY A 187 6.29 17.89 -8.07
CA GLY A 187 6.49 17.00 -6.93
C GLY A 187 6.57 15.53 -7.33
N GLN A 188 5.69 15.07 -8.23
CA GLN A 188 5.72 13.70 -8.76
C GLN A 188 7.02 13.43 -9.52
N THR A 189 7.52 14.39 -10.31
CA THR A 189 8.79 14.27 -11.04
C THR A 189 9.99 14.10 -10.10
N VAL A 190 10.00 14.81 -8.97
CA VAL A 190 11.06 14.65 -7.94
C VAL A 190 11.03 13.24 -7.35
N LEU A 191 9.83 12.69 -7.06
CA LEU A 191 9.68 11.30 -6.59
C LEU A 191 10.13 10.30 -7.66
N GLU A 192 9.80 10.52 -8.92
CA GLU A 192 10.21 9.67 -10.05
C GLU A 192 11.73 9.69 -10.26
N HIS A 193 12.40 10.85 -10.13
CA HIS A 193 13.87 10.90 -10.17
C HIS A 193 14.49 10.06 -9.04
N PHE A 194 13.93 10.13 -7.83
CA PHE A 194 14.40 9.27 -6.74
C PHE A 194 14.18 7.79 -7.07
N LEU A 195 12.99 7.41 -7.50
CA LEU A 195 12.63 6.01 -7.76
C LEU A 195 13.43 5.41 -8.92
N PHE A 196 13.55 6.15 -10.03
CA PHE A 196 14.09 5.59 -11.28
C PHE A 196 15.56 5.92 -11.48
N ASP A 197 15.95 7.18 -11.28
CA ASP A 197 17.31 7.62 -11.60
C ASP A 197 18.31 7.34 -10.45
N ILE A 198 17.84 7.38 -9.18
CA ILE A 198 18.69 7.18 -8.01
C ILE A 198 18.57 5.75 -7.46
N ALA A 199 17.35 5.25 -7.28
CA ALA A 199 17.12 3.92 -6.71
C ALA A 199 17.11 2.81 -7.76
N GLY A 200 16.84 3.12 -9.04
CA GLY A 200 16.81 2.14 -10.12
C GLY A 200 15.60 1.21 -10.08
N CYS A 201 14.50 1.64 -9.44
CA CYS A 201 13.27 0.86 -9.36
C CYS A 201 12.65 0.64 -10.74
N ARG A 202 12.03 -0.52 -10.94
CA ARG A 202 11.30 -0.85 -12.17
C ARG A 202 9.83 -0.46 -12.04
N PRO A 203 9.24 0.25 -13.03
CA PRO A 203 7.82 0.62 -13.02
C PRO A 203 6.94 -0.54 -13.51
N ASP A 204 7.01 -1.69 -12.86
CA ASP A 204 6.34 -2.91 -13.27
C ASP A 204 5.10 -3.28 -12.42
N TRP A 205 4.82 -2.51 -11.35
CA TRP A 205 3.66 -2.72 -10.50
C TRP A 205 2.41 -2.02 -11.07
N ASN A 206 1.64 -2.73 -11.88
CA ASN A 206 0.42 -2.24 -12.53
C ASN A 206 -0.73 -3.22 -12.36
N ALA A 207 -1.95 -2.84 -12.77
CA ALA A 207 -3.14 -3.67 -12.59
C ALA A 207 -3.00 -5.09 -13.18
N SER A 208 -2.33 -5.22 -14.31
CA SER A 208 -2.14 -6.53 -14.97
C SER A 208 -1.14 -7.40 -14.19
N SER A 209 -0.02 -6.83 -13.73
CA SER A 209 0.96 -7.55 -12.93
C SER A 209 0.37 -7.97 -11.58
N ILE A 210 -0.36 -7.08 -10.89
CA ILE A 210 -1.06 -7.38 -9.63
C ILE A 210 -1.99 -8.59 -9.78
N VAL A 211 -2.81 -8.61 -10.85
CA VAL A 211 -3.71 -9.74 -11.12
C VAL A 211 -2.91 -11.02 -11.37
N GLY A 212 -1.81 -10.94 -12.14
CA GLY A 212 -0.92 -12.07 -12.41
C GLY A 212 -0.32 -12.66 -11.14
N ASP A 213 0.19 -11.79 -10.25
CA ASP A 213 0.80 -12.16 -8.98
C ASP A 213 -0.20 -12.80 -8.03
N GLN A 214 -1.39 -12.20 -7.91
CA GLN A 214 -2.47 -12.78 -7.09
C GLN A 214 -2.85 -14.18 -7.60
N ILE A 215 -2.97 -14.38 -8.90
CA ILE A 215 -3.24 -15.69 -9.49
C ILE A 215 -2.12 -16.68 -9.17
N ALA A 216 -0.85 -16.29 -9.30
CA ALA A 216 0.28 -17.14 -8.98
C ALA A 216 0.33 -17.52 -7.49
N GLN A 217 0.08 -16.54 -6.62
CA GLN A 217 0.02 -16.74 -5.17
C GLN A 217 -1.11 -17.70 -4.78
N ILE A 218 -2.34 -17.48 -5.29
CA ILE A 218 -3.50 -18.35 -5.04
C ILE A 218 -3.18 -19.76 -5.51
N ARG A 219 -2.63 -19.93 -6.72
CA ARG A 219 -2.26 -21.25 -7.26
C ARG A 219 -1.23 -21.97 -6.39
N GLY A 220 -0.21 -21.27 -5.91
CA GLY A 220 0.79 -21.82 -5.00
C GLY A 220 0.22 -22.20 -3.64
N GLN A 221 -0.72 -21.41 -3.11
CA GLN A 221 -1.37 -21.68 -1.83
C GLN A 221 -2.37 -22.84 -1.91
N VAL A 222 -3.15 -22.91 -2.96
CA VAL A 222 -4.19 -23.93 -3.14
C VAL A 222 -3.58 -25.27 -3.57
N GLY A 223 -2.62 -25.28 -4.48
CA GLY A 223 -2.08 -26.50 -5.07
C GLY A 223 -3.19 -27.32 -5.72
N ASP A 224 -3.26 -28.62 -5.43
CA ASP A 224 -4.26 -29.55 -5.96
C ASP A 224 -5.55 -29.65 -5.12
N ARG A 225 -5.72 -28.77 -4.12
CA ARG A 225 -6.85 -28.82 -3.19
C ARG A 225 -8.07 -28.09 -3.74
N ARG A 226 -9.24 -28.40 -3.20
CA ARG A 226 -10.50 -27.78 -3.63
C ARG A 226 -10.84 -26.53 -2.82
N VAL A 227 -11.50 -25.60 -3.49
CA VAL A 227 -11.90 -24.29 -2.98
C VAL A 227 -13.41 -24.11 -3.12
N ILE A 228 -14.06 -23.58 -2.09
CA ILE A 228 -15.44 -23.10 -2.17
C ILE A 228 -15.46 -21.57 -2.02
N CYS A 229 -16.28 -20.91 -2.82
CA CYS A 229 -16.46 -19.46 -2.76
C CYS A 229 -17.92 -19.09 -2.58
N GLY A 230 -18.22 -18.26 -1.56
CA GLY A 230 -19.54 -17.67 -1.39
C GLY A 230 -19.75 -16.45 -2.31
N LEU A 231 -20.73 -16.51 -3.20
CA LEU A 231 -21.12 -15.37 -4.03
C LEU A 231 -22.28 -14.62 -3.38
N SER A 232 -22.10 -13.33 -3.14
CA SER A 232 -23.13 -12.45 -2.58
C SER A 232 -23.91 -11.66 -3.65
N GLY A 233 -23.55 -11.79 -4.94
CA GLY A 233 -24.03 -10.92 -6.00
C GLY A 233 -23.33 -9.54 -6.05
N GLY A 234 -22.45 -9.24 -5.10
CA GLY A 234 -21.65 -8.02 -5.07
C GLY A 234 -20.37 -8.12 -5.89
N VAL A 235 -19.80 -6.97 -6.25
CA VAL A 235 -18.57 -6.85 -7.06
C VAL A 235 -17.38 -7.56 -6.38
N ASP A 236 -17.23 -7.40 -5.07
CA ASP A 236 -16.07 -7.95 -4.34
C ASP A 236 -16.02 -9.47 -4.39
N SER A 237 -17.15 -10.13 -4.11
CA SER A 237 -17.23 -11.59 -4.20
C SER A 237 -17.05 -12.11 -5.63
N ALA A 238 -17.56 -11.37 -6.63
CA ALA A 238 -17.39 -11.73 -8.03
C ALA A 238 -15.92 -11.61 -8.48
N VAL A 239 -15.22 -10.55 -8.07
CA VAL A 239 -13.79 -10.37 -8.35
C VAL A 239 -12.94 -11.45 -7.66
N ALA A 240 -13.21 -11.73 -6.38
CA ALA A 240 -12.50 -12.77 -5.65
C ALA A 240 -12.68 -14.14 -6.32
N ALA A 241 -13.92 -14.50 -6.65
CA ALA A 241 -14.21 -15.77 -7.35
C ALA A 241 -13.57 -15.82 -8.74
N ALA A 242 -13.56 -14.72 -9.51
CA ALA A 242 -12.92 -14.68 -10.82
C ALA A 242 -11.39 -14.84 -10.74
N LEU A 243 -10.73 -14.26 -9.74
CA LEU A 243 -9.30 -14.44 -9.50
C LEU A 243 -8.97 -15.89 -9.16
N VAL A 244 -9.74 -16.49 -8.24
CA VAL A 244 -9.55 -17.87 -7.84
C VAL A 244 -9.83 -18.81 -9.02
N GLN A 245 -10.91 -18.59 -9.79
CA GLN A 245 -11.20 -19.37 -10.99
C GLN A 245 -10.06 -19.35 -12.01
N ARG A 246 -9.47 -18.20 -12.26
CA ARG A 246 -8.30 -18.07 -13.15
C ARG A 246 -7.06 -18.77 -12.59
N ALA A 247 -6.95 -18.87 -11.26
CA ALA A 247 -5.82 -19.51 -10.60
C ALA A 247 -5.94 -21.04 -10.62
N VAL A 248 -7.10 -21.61 -10.29
CA VAL A 248 -7.27 -23.02 -9.96
C VAL A 248 -8.30 -23.76 -10.85
N GLY A 249 -9.03 -23.06 -11.70
CA GLY A 249 -9.98 -23.67 -12.65
C GLY A 249 -11.05 -24.51 -11.95
N ASP A 250 -11.21 -25.76 -12.40
CA ASP A 250 -12.25 -26.68 -11.94
C ASP A 250 -12.16 -27.09 -10.44
N GLN A 251 -11.10 -26.65 -9.73
CA GLN A 251 -10.99 -26.87 -8.29
C GLN A 251 -11.88 -25.90 -7.49
N LEU A 252 -12.41 -24.83 -8.13
CA LEU A 252 -13.31 -23.88 -7.51
C LEU A 252 -14.78 -24.27 -7.75
N THR A 253 -15.55 -24.35 -6.66
CA THR A 253 -17.02 -24.37 -6.71
C THR A 253 -17.56 -23.12 -6.05
N CYS A 254 -18.34 -22.32 -6.80
CA CYS A 254 -19.04 -21.16 -6.28
C CYS A 254 -20.41 -21.53 -5.74
N VAL A 255 -20.82 -20.91 -4.63
CA VAL A 255 -22.14 -21.10 -4.04
C VAL A 255 -22.85 -19.75 -3.97
N PHE A 256 -24.01 -19.67 -4.59
CA PHE A 256 -24.92 -18.53 -4.50
C PHE A 256 -26.16 -18.95 -3.71
N VAL A 257 -26.50 -18.20 -2.66
CA VAL A 257 -27.67 -18.47 -1.82
C VAL A 257 -28.81 -17.53 -2.23
N ASP A 258 -29.88 -18.10 -2.76
CA ASP A 258 -31.13 -17.37 -2.92
C ASP A 258 -31.92 -17.45 -1.59
N HIS A 259 -31.95 -16.33 -0.91
CA HIS A 259 -32.62 -16.18 0.39
C HIS A 259 -34.03 -15.57 0.28
N GLY A 260 -34.57 -15.40 -0.93
CA GLY A 260 -35.91 -14.85 -1.15
C GLY A 260 -36.04 -13.33 -0.90
N LEU A 261 -34.93 -12.63 -0.61
CA LEU A 261 -34.89 -11.18 -0.36
C LEU A 261 -34.10 -10.45 -1.46
N LEU A 262 -33.82 -11.14 -2.57
CA LEU A 262 -33.12 -10.60 -3.73
C LEU A 262 -34.05 -9.68 -4.53
N ARG A 263 -33.46 -8.83 -5.37
CA ARG A 263 -34.22 -8.08 -6.36
C ARG A 263 -34.79 -9.02 -7.41
N GLN A 264 -35.88 -8.61 -8.04
CA GLN A 264 -36.50 -9.39 -9.10
C GLN A 264 -35.51 -9.70 -10.22
N GLY A 265 -35.32 -10.99 -10.51
CA GLY A 265 -34.40 -11.46 -11.57
C GLY A 265 -32.91 -11.49 -11.19
N GLU A 266 -32.53 -11.06 -9.98
CA GLU A 266 -31.13 -10.97 -9.56
C GLU A 266 -30.46 -12.35 -9.51
N ALA A 267 -31.13 -13.38 -9.02
CA ALA A 267 -30.60 -14.74 -8.96
C ALA A 267 -30.28 -15.29 -10.36
N GLU A 268 -31.18 -15.09 -11.32
CA GLU A 268 -30.96 -15.52 -12.71
C GLU A 268 -29.86 -14.70 -13.38
N GLN A 269 -29.82 -13.40 -13.12
CA GLN A 269 -28.76 -12.53 -13.64
C GLN A 269 -27.40 -12.96 -13.14
N VAL A 270 -27.22 -13.14 -11.82
CA VAL A 270 -25.95 -13.59 -11.24
C VAL A 270 -25.53 -14.94 -11.84
N LYS A 271 -26.46 -15.90 -11.97
CA LYS A 271 -26.18 -17.19 -12.58
C LYS A 271 -25.68 -17.07 -14.02
N ASN A 272 -26.38 -16.29 -14.83
CA ASN A 272 -26.07 -16.18 -16.25
C ASN A 272 -24.80 -15.35 -16.49
N ASP A 273 -24.70 -14.16 -15.89
CA ASP A 273 -23.58 -13.25 -16.11
C ASP A 273 -22.27 -13.79 -15.52
N PHE A 274 -22.34 -14.36 -14.30
CA PHE A 274 -21.13 -14.85 -13.64
C PHE A 274 -20.57 -16.11 -14.33
N VAL A 275 -21.41 -17.09 -14.65
CA VAL A 275 -20.99 -18.32 -15.34
C VAL A 275 -20.48 -18.01 -16.74
N ALA A 276 -21.17 -17.11 -17.49
CA ALA A 276 -20.74 -16.72 -18.81
C ALA A 276 -19.38 -15.99 -18.79
N ALA A 277 -19.12 -15.17 -17.75
CA ALA A 277 -17.89 -14.40 -17.64
C ALA A 277 -16.70 -15.22 -17.13
N THR A 278 -16.94 -16.24 -16.27
CA THR A 278 -15.86 -16.95 -15.55
C THR A 278 -15.70 -18.42 -15.93
N GLY A 279 -16.76 -19.06 -16.43
CA GLY A 279 -16.82 -20.52 -16.63
C GLY A 279 -16.79 -21.33 -15.31
N ALA A 280 -16.96 -20.69 -14.16
CA ALA A 280 -16.89 -21.35 -12.86
C ALA A 280 -18.09 -22.24 -12.62
N ASP A 281 -17.89 -23.36 -11.89
CA ASP A 281 -18.97 -24.20 -11.38
C ASP A 281 -19.78 -23.43 -10.33
N LEU A 282 -21.09 -23.31 -10.53
CA LEU A 282 -21.99 -22.53 -9.69
C LEU A 282 -23.14 -23.39 -9.14
N VAL A 283 -23.17 -23.56 -7.84
CA VAL A 283 -24.27 -24.16 -7.11
C VAL A 283 -25.21 -23.05 -6.61
N VAL A 284 -26.45 -23.07 -7.03
CA VAL A 284 -27.49 -22.18 -6.51
C VAL A 284 -28.28 -22.92 -5.45
N ALA A 285 -28.26 -22.40 -4.22
CA ALA A 285 -29.03 -22.90 -3.09
C ALA A 285 -30.29 -22.03 -2.93
N ASP A 286 -31.43 -22.50 -3.39
CA ASP A 286 -32.73 -21.86 -3.11
C ASP A 286 -33.21 -22.26 -1.70
N GLU A 287 -33.07 -21.33 -0.78
CA GLU A 287 -33.48 -21.45 0.62
C GLU A 287 -34.49 -20.34 0.99
N SER A 288 -35.14 -19.77 0.01
CA SER A 288 -36.06 -18.62 0.15
C SER A 288 -37.09 -18.88 1.27
N GLN A 289 -37.69 -20.07 1.33
CA GLN A 289 -38.68 -20.40 2.34
C GLN A 289 -38.09 -20.42 3.74
N ARG A 290 -36.90 -20.96 3.92
CA ARG A 290 -36.19 -21.02 5.21
C ARG A 290 -35.95 -19.64 5.80
N PHE A 291 -35.50 -18.67 4.94
CA PHE A 291 -35.27 -17.29 5.38
C PHE A 291 -36.57 -16.55 5.70
N LEU A 292 -37.59 -16.71 4.85
CA LEU A 292 -38.90 -16.10 5.08
C LEU A 292 -39.56 -16.60 6.35
N ASP A 293 -39.52 -17.89 6.62
CA ASP A 293 -40.05 -18.50 7.85
C ASP A 293 -39.31 -17.97 9.10
N ALA A 294 -37.97 -17.89 9.04
CA ALA A 294 -37.16 -17.38 10.14
C ALA A 294 -37.39 -15.87 10.42
N LEU A 295 -37.84 -15.11 9.43
CA LEU A 295 -38.14 -13.69 9.55
C LEU A 295 -39.59 -13.39 9.89
N SER A 296 -40.45 -14.39 9.89
CA SER A 296 -41.88 -14.23 10.14
C SER A 296 -42.14 -13.53 11.49
N GLY A 297 -42.91 -12.43 11.49
CA GLY A 297 -43.23 -11.65 12.67
C GLY A 297 -42.10 -10.77 13.24
N VAL A 298 -40.92 -10.82 12.67
CA VAL A 298 -39.78 -9.98 13.10
C VAL A 298 -39.87 -8.60 12.45
N THR A 299 -39.95 -7.55 13.26
CA THR A 299 -40.06 -6.16 12.80
C THR A 299 -38.78 -5.35 13.01
N ASP A 300 -38.01 -5.66 14.09
CA ASP A 300 -36.79 -4.95 14.42
C ASP A 300 -35.67 -5.20 13.39
N PRO A 301 -35.09 -4.12 12.78
CA PRO A 301 -34.09 -4.26 11.71
C PRO A 301 -32.82 -4.98 12.14
N GLU A 302 -32.35 -4.77 13.37
CA GLU A 302 -31.11 -5.39 13.84
C GLU A 302 -31.31 -6.89 14.11
N THR A 303 -32.47 -7.27 14.61
CA THR A 303 -32.86 -8.68 14.77
C THR A 303 -32.96 -9.37 13.42
N LYS A 304 -33.57 -8.71 12.41
CA LYS A 304 -33.60 -9.24 11.02
C LYS A 304 -32.19 -9.50 10.49
N ARG A 305 -31.31 -8.53 10.62
CA ARG A 305 -29.91 -8.64 10.16
C ARG A 305 -29.19 -9.84 10.77
N LYS A 306 -29.35 -10.04 12.10
CA LYS A 306 -28.76 -11.18 12.81
C LYS A 306 -29.33 -12.52 12.35
N ILE A 307 -30.65 -12.58 12.12
CA ILE A 307 -31.31 -13.80 11.62
C ILE A 307 -30.81 -14.13 10.21
N ILE A 308 -30.80 -13.16 9.31
CA ILE A 308 -30.32 -13.35 7.92
C ILE A 308 -28.88 -13.84 7.91
N GLY A 309 -27.98 -13.19 8.66
CA GLY A 309 -26.58 -13.58 8.72
C GLY A 309 -26.41 -15.00 9.27
N ARG A 310 -27.15 -15.38 10.32
CA ARG A 310 -27.11 -16.72 10.90
C ARG A 310 -27.59 -17.78 9.90
N GLU A 311 -28.76 -17.59 9.29
CA GLU A 311 -29.32 -18.55 8.33
C GLU A 311 -28.44 -18.64 7.07
N PHE A 312 -27.81 -17.54 6.63
CA PHE A 312 -26.86 -17.55 5.51
C PHE A 312 -25.67 -18.47 5.82
N ILE A 313 -25.05 -18.32 6.98
CA ILE A 313 -23.92 -19.17 7.41
C ILE A 313 -24.34 -20.64 7.45
N ARG A 314 -25.50 -20.94 8.05
CA ARG A 314 -26.02 -22.31 8.13
C ARG A 314 -26.29 -22.94 6.77
N THR A 315 -26.90 -22.18 5.87
CA THR A 315 -27.15 -22.64 4.50
C THR A 315 -25.83 -22.92 3.78
N PHE A 316 -24.85 -22.02 3.93
CA PHE A 316 -23.55 -22.21 3.32
C PHE A 316 -22.81 -23.42 3.87
N GLU A 317 -22.85 -23.64 5.20
CA GLU A 317 -22.30 -24.84 5.85
C GLU A 317 -22.99 -26.14 5.36
N ASP A 318 -24.31 -26.14 5.20
CA ASP A 318 -25.06 -27.31 4.74
C ASP A 318 -24.70 -27.62 3.26
N VAL A 319 -24.52 -26.61 2.41
CA VAL A 319 -24.04 -26.80 1.03
C VAL A 319 -22.60 -27.30 1.03
N ALA A 320 -21.72 -26.68 1.82
CA ALA A 320 -20.33 -27.11 1.93
C ALA A 320 -20.19 -28.55 2.39
N LYS A 321 -20.99 -28.97 3.37
CA LYS A 321 -21.01 -30.39 3.84
C LYS A 321 -21.43 -31.36 2.74
N ARG A 322 -22.43 -30.99 1.93
CA ARG A 322 -22.87 -31.82 0.79
C ARG A 322 -21.76 -31.98 -0.25
N LEU A 323 -21.14 -30.88 -0.63
CA LEU A 323 -20.04 -30.86 -1.59
C LEU A 323 -18.79 -31.59 -1.06
N ASN A 324 -18.54 -31.52 0.24
CA ASN A 324 -17.40 -32.16 0.89
C ASN A 324 -17.57 -33.70 1.01
N ALA A 325 -18.79 -34.20 0.93
CA ALA A 325 -19.05 -35.64 0.97
C ALA A 325 -18.49 -36.36 -0.26
N ASP A 326 -18.45 -35.68 -1.41
CA ASP A 326 -17.93 -36.26 -2.65
C ASP A 326 -16.39 -36.12 -2.73
N GLN A 327 -15.88 -34.97 -2.35
CA GLN A 327 -14.43 -34.68 -2.34
C GLN A 327 -14.12 -33.56 -1.30
N PRO A 328 -13.03 -33.70 -0.51
CA PRO A 328 -12.67 -32.73 0.51
C PRO A 328 -12.50 -31.30 -0.04
N ILE A 329 -13.01 -30.32 0.69
CA ILE A 329 -12.83 -28.89 0.44
C ILE A 329 -11.93 -28.34 1.55
N ASP A 330 -10.81 -27.72 1.15
CA ASP A 330 -9.79 -27.27 2.10
C ASP A 330 -9.79 -25.74 2.29
N PHE A 331 -10.35 -24.99 1.34
CA PHE A 331 -10.34 -23.54 1.36
C PHE A 331 -11.72 -22.93 1.17
N LEU A 332 -11.95 -21.85 1.91
CA LEU A 332 -13.09 -20.96 1.77
C LEU A 332 -12.64 -19.58 1.33
N VAL A 333 -13.32 -19.04 0.31
CA VAL A 333 -13.17 -17.66 -0.15
C VAL A 333 -14.44 -16.87 0.13
N GLN A 334 -14.29 -15.73 0.82
CA GLN A 334 -15.41 -14.82 1.11
C GLN A 334 -14.92 -13.38 1.25
#